data_3157fc7b8d68e2d2fcc62cccec23f1b6
#
_entry.id   3157fc7b8d68e2d2fcc62cccec23f1b6
#
_cell.length_a   1.000
_cell.length_b   1.000
_cell.length_c   1.000
_cell.angle_alpha   90.00
_cell.angle_beta   90.00
_cell.angle_gamma   90.00
#
_symmetry.space_group_name_H-M   'P 1'
#
loop_
_entity.id
_entity.type
_entity.pdbx_description
1 polymer ?
#
loop_
_entity_poly.entity_id
_entity_poly.type
_entity_poly.pdbx_seq_one_letter_code
_entity_poly.pdbx_strand_id
1 'polypeptide(L)'
;MDITELLAFGVKNKASDLHLSAGLPPMIRVHGDVRRINLPAMEHKDVHSMVYDIMNDGQRKIYEETLECDFSFEIPNLARFRVNAFNQHRGAGAVFRTIPSKVLTLEELNCPKIFKDISEFPRGIVLCTGPTGSGKSTTLAAMVNHVNENDYGHNLTVEDPIEFVHESKKCLINQREVGPHTLSFSNALRSALREDPDVVLVGEMRDLETIRLALTAAETGHLVFGTLHTSSAAKTVDRIVDVFPAAEKEMVRSMLSESLRAVISQTLLKTKDGTGRIAAHEIMIGTPAIRNLIRENKVAQMYSAIQTGQNVGMQTLDQNLLDLVRRNLVSSNEARNEAANKDAFPG
;
A
#
# COMPACT_ATOMS: atom_id res chain seq x y z
N MET A 1 24.60 -8.30 23.49
CA MET A 1 23.20 -8.39 23.04
C MET A 1 23.24 -8.48 21.52
N ASP A 2 22.60 -9.45 20.96
CA ASP A 2 22.56 -9.61 19.50
C ASP A 2 21.38 -8.86 18.89
N ILE A 3 21.31 -8.83 17.56
CA ILE A 3 20.26 -8.12 16.85
C ILE A 3 18.87 -8.74 17.12
N THR A 4 18.79 -10.06 17.31
CA THR A 4 17.53 -10.75 17.57
C THR A 4 16.93 -10.33 18.91
N GLU A 5 17.75 -10.19 19.93
CA GLU A 5 17.32 -9.70 21.26
C GLU A 5 16.83 -8.27 21.21
N LEU A 6 17.51 -7.39 20.46
CA LEU A 6 17.10 -5.99 20.29
C LEU A 6 15.77 -5.87 19.53
N LEU A 7 15.59 -6.65 18.47
CA LEU A 7 14.35 -6.69 17.70
C LEU A 7 13.19 -7.28 18.52
N ALA A 8 13.44 -8.35 19.29
CA ALA A 8 12.45 -8.91 20.20
C ALA A 8 12.02 -7.90 21.28
N PHE A 9 12.97 -7.15 21.82
CA PHE A 9 12.67 -6.04 22.76
C PHE A 9 11.80 -4.97 22.09
N GLY A 10 12.12 -4.57 20.85
CA GLY A 10 11.32 -3.61 20.09
C GLY A 10 9.89 -4.08 19.87
N VAL A 11 9.70 -5.32 19.42
CA VAL A 11 8.37 -5.92 19.19
C VAL A 11 7.58 -6.00 20.51
N LYS A 12 8.21 -6.44 21.60
CA LYS A 12 7.57 -6.51 22.93
C LYS A 12 7.08 -5.13 23.40
N ASN A 13 7.81 -4.07 23.09
CA ASN A 13 7.45 -2.70 23.45
C ASN A 13 6.58 -1.99 22.40
N LYS A 14 6.06 -2.72 21.41
CA LYS A 14 5.23 -2.17 20.30
C LYS A 14 5.91 -1.05 19.54
N ALA A 15 7.23 -1.15 19.40
CA ALA A 15 8.00 -0.20 18.61
C ALA A 15 7.69 -0.39 17.12
N SER A 16 7.55 0.73 16.41
CA SER A 16 7.44 0.73 14.95
C SER A 16 8.80 0.51 14.28
N ASP A 17 9.85 1.05 14.91
CA ASP A 17 11.20 0.99 14.35
C ASP A 17 12.24 0.80 15.47
N LEU A 18 13.30 0.04 15.16
CA LEU A 18 14.55 0.01 15.92
C LEU A 18 15.61 0.79 15.13
N HIS A 19 16.32 1.66 15.81
CA HIS A 19 17.42 2.46 15.25
C HIS A 19 18.73 2.04 15.88
N LEU A 20 19.70 1.62 15.05
CA LEU A 20 21.08 1.42 15.44
C LEU A 20 21.93 2.51 14.80
N SER A 21 22.79 3.13 15.59
CA SER A 21 23.71 4.17 15.09
C SER A 21 24.99 4.14 15.88
N ALA A 22 26.12 3.99 15.20
CA ALA A 22 27.42 4.03 15.83
C ALA A 22 27.60 5.31 16.66
N GLY A 23 28.16 5.15 17.86
CA GLY A 23 28.36 6.23 18.82
C GLY A 23 27.16 6.50 19.74
N LEU A 24 26.05 5.79 19.60
CA LEU A 24 24.84 5.97 20.40
C LEU A 24 24.29 4.62 20.90
N PRO A 25 23.55 4.61 22.02
CA PRO A 25 22.78 3.44 22.42
C PRO A 25 21.73 3.09 21.36
N PRO A 26 21.29 1.84 21.27
CA PRO A 26 20.12 1.48 20.46
C PRO A 26 18.89 2.32 20.86
N MET A 27 18.08 2.67 19.89
CA MET A 27 16.85 3.45 20.11
C MET A 27 15.66 2.74 19.47
N ILE A 28 14.48 2.91 20.04
CA ILE A 28 13.22 2.44 19.48
C ILE A 28 12.26 3.61 19.27
N ARG A 29 11.46 3.53 18.22
CA ARG A 29 10.35 4.47 18.01
C ARG A 29 9.06 3.87 18.54
N VAL A 30 8.47 4.52 19.52
CA VAL A 30 7.19 4.13 20.14
C VAL A 30 6.25 5.32 20.11
N HIS A 31 5.06 5.16 19.55
CA HIS A 31 4.06 6.23 19.37
C HIS A 31 4.61 7.49 18.69
N GLY A 32 5.54 7.32 17.76
CA GLY A 32 6.17 8.42 17.03
C GLY A 32 7.46 8.98 17.67
N ASP A 33 7.69 8.74 18.95
CA ASP A 33 8.87 9.24 19.66
C ASP A 33 10.02 8.25 19.62
N VAL A 34 11.22 8.73 19.31
CA VAL A 34 12.46 7.96 19.38
C VAL A 34 13.00 8.00 20.81
N ARG A 35 13.15 6.83 21.44
CA ARG A 35 13.60 6.68 22.82
C ARG A 35 14.82 5.79 22.90
N ARG A 36 15.77 6.16 23.75
CA ARG A 36 16.97 5.34 24.01
C ARG A 36 16.61 4.10 24.81
N ILE A 37 17.21 2.97 24.42
CA ILE A 37 17.23 1.78 25.27
C ILE A 37 18.38 1.96 26.27
N ASN A 38 18.16 1.52 27.51
CA ASN A 38 19.18 1.63 28.57
C ASN A 38 20.30 0.60 28.37
N LEU A 39 21.11 0.83 27.37
CA LEU A 39 22.27 0.02 26.97
C LEU A 39 23.46 0.96 26.67
N PRO A 40 24.70 0.45 26.68
CA PRO A 40 25.86 1.22 26.26
C PRO A 40 25.76 1.72 24.81
N ALA A 41 26.46 2.79 24.51
CA ALA A 41 26.67 3.24 23.14
C ALA A 41 27.40 2.15 22.34
N MET A 42 26.96 1.91 21.11
CA MET A 42 27.56 0.92 20.22
C MET A 42 28.69 1.54 19.40
N GLU A 43 29.74 0.80 19.18
CA GLU A 43 30.78 1.20 18.23
C GLU A 43 30.42 0.85 16.79
N HIS A 44 31.12 1.45 15.82
CA HIS A 44 30.94 1.15 14.40
C HIS A 44 30.99 -0.37 14.13
N LYS A 45 31.97 -1.08 14.67
CA LYS A 45 32.13 -2.53 14.46
C LYS A 45 30.93 -3.34 14.96
N ASP A 46 30.31 -2.90 16.08
CA ASP A 46 29.16 -3.62 16.66
C ASP A 46 27.94 -3.48 15.76
N VAL A 47 27.63 -2.26 15.31
CA VAL A 47 26.51 -2.01 14.39
C VAL A 47 26.74 -2.68 13.05
N HIS A 48 27.96 -2.57 12.49
CA HIS A 48 28.33 -3.20 11.23
C HIS A 48 28.16 -4.72 11.29
N SER A 49 28.68 -5.36 12.35
CA SER A 49 28.57 -6.81 12.53
C SER A 49 27.11 -7.26 12.63
N MET A 50 26.29 -6.59 13.45
CA MET A 50 24.86 -6.91 13.60
C MET A 50 24.11 -6.85 12.28
N VAL A 51 24.38 -5.86 11.47
CA VAL A 51 23.73 -5.66 10.17
C VAL A 51 24.26 -6.67 9.14
N TYR A 52 25.57 -6.89 9.14
CA TYR A 52 26.22 -7.79 8.20
C TYR A 52 25.81 -9.25 8.41
N ASP A 53 25.57 -9.65 9.65
CA ASP A 53 25.19 -11.02 10.02
C ASP A 53 23.80 -11.42 9.47
N ILE A 54 22.90 -10.45 9.27
CA ILE A 54 21.56 -10.69 8.71
C ILE A 54 21.48 -10.50 7.19
N MET A 55 22.56 -10.08 6.53
CA MET A 55 22.66 -9.92 5.08
C MET A 55 23.11 -11.20 4.41
N ASN A 56 22.51 -11.49 3.25
CA ASN A 56 23.06 -12.48 2.32
C ASN A 56 24.24 -11.90 1.53
N ASP A 57 24.98 -12.75 0.80
CA ASP A 57 26.20 -12.33 0.10
C ASP A 57 25.95 -11.22 -0.95
N GLY A 58 24.83 -11.26 -1.64
CA GLY A 58 24.44 -10.21 -2.60
C GLY A 58 24.19 -8.86 -1.92
N GLN A 59 23.49 -8.86 -0.78
CA GLN A 59 23.21 -7.67 0.02
C GLN A 59 24.49 -7.10 0.63
N ARG A 60 25.40 -7.97 1.12
CA ARG A 60 26.72 -7.56 1.61
C ARG A 60 27.54 -6.85 0.54
N LYS A 61 27.56 -7.41 -0.67
CA LYS A 61 28.24 -6.81 -1.80
C LYS A 61 27.67 -5.42 -2.13
N ILE A 62 26.35 -5.28 -2.22
CA ILE A 62 25.69 -3.99 -2.46
C ILE A 62 26.08 -3.00 -1.35
N TYR A 63 25.99 -3.40 -0.09
CA TYR A 63 26.32 -2.54 1.04
C TYR A 63 27.78 -2.05 1.03
N GLU A 64 28.72 -2.94 0.67
CA GLU A 64 30.13 -2.57 0.56
C GLU A 64 30.42 -1.63 -0.62
N GLU A 65 29.72 -1.82 -1.75
CA GLU A 65 29.93 -1.02 -2.96
C GLU A 65 29.22 0.35 -2.91
N THR A 66 28.02 0.39 -2.33
CA THR A 66 27.17 1.58 -2.38
C THR A 66 27.05 2.32 -1.05
N LEU A 67 27.54 1.74 0.05
CA LEU A 67 27.50 2.24 1.43
C LEU A 67 26.09 2.30 2.04
N GLU A 68 25.11 1.72 1.36
CA GLU A 68 23.71 1.61 1.79
C GLU A 68 23.07 0.36 1.20
N CYS A 69 22.10 -0.23 1.90
CA CYS A 69 21.37 -1.39 1.41
C CYS A 69 19.97 -1.45 2.04
N ASP A 70 18.96 -1.58 1.20
CA ASP A 70 17.58 -1.89 1.60
C ASP A 70 17.33 -3.38 1.43
N PHE A 71 16.77 -4.03 2.44
CA PHE A 71 16.36 -5.42 2.38
C PHE A 71 15.30 -5.73 3.43
N SER A 72 14.71 -6.91 3.34
CA SER A 72 13.83 -7.43 4.39
C SER A 72 14.31 -8.80 4.85
N PHE A 73 14.00 -9.14 6.08
CA PHE A 73 14.25 -10.46 6.64
C PHE A 73 13.20 -10.80 7.69
N GLU A 74 13.09 -12.08 8.01
CA GLU A 74 12.13 -12.59 8.97
C GLU A 74 12.84 -13.35 10.08
N ILE A 75 12.42 -13.09 11.31
CA ILE A 75 12.78 -13.93 12.46
C ILE A 75 11.57 -14.82 12.75
N PRO A 76 11.68 -16.16 12.56
CA PRO A 76 10.57 -17.08 12.81
C PRO A 76 9.96 -16.89 14.19
N ASN A 77 8.63 -16.89 14.26
CA ASN A 77 7.84 -16.69 15.49
C ASN A 77 8.00 -15.32 16.17
N LEU A 78 8.68 -14.37 15.55
CA LEU A 78 8.80 -13.01 16.08
C LEU A 78 8.11 -11.99 15.16
N ALA A 79 8.72 -11.66 14.05
CA ALA A 79 8.20 -10.71 13.07
C ALA A 79 9.06 -10.68 11.80
N ARG A 80 8.52 -10.04 10.76
CA ARG A 80 9.26 -9.64 9.58
C ARG A 80 9.70 -8.18 9.73
N PHE A 81 10.87 -7.85 9.19
CA PHE A 81 11.46 -6.51 9.29
C PHE A 81 11.90 -6.02 7.92
N ARG A 82 11.63 -4.75 7.64
CA ARG A 82 12.29 -4.00 6.56
C ARG A 82 13.48 -3.28 7.15
N VAL A 83 14.64 -3.43 6.53
CA VAL A 83 15.90 -2.86 6.99
C VAL A 83 16.45 -1.90 5.96
N ASN A 84 16.83 -0.72 6.41
CA ASN A 84 17.73 0.17 5.68
C ASN A 84 19.04 0.25 6.46
N ALA A 85 20.13 -0.26 5.88
CA ALA A 85 21.47 -0.14 6.40
C ALA A 85 22.21 0.96 5.64
N PHE A 86 22.98 1.76 6.34
CA PHE A 86 23.69 2.90 5.75
C PHE A 86 24.94 3.26 6.56
N ASN A 87 25.83 4.03 5.96
CA ASN A 87 26.95 4.65 6.65
C ASN A 87 26.67 6.13 6.91
N GLN A 88 27.09 6.61 8.08
CA GLN A 88 26.96 7.99 8.50
C GLN A 88 28.26 8.46 9.16
N HIS A 89 28.39 9.74 9.52
CA HIS A 89 29.60 10.36 10.02
C HIS A 89 30.34 9.56 11.13
N ARG A 90 29.60 8.95 12.06
CA ARG A 90 30.21 8.18 13.18
C ARG A 90 30.46 6.71 12.84
N GLY A 91 29.98 6.22 11.69
CA GLY A 91 30.11 4.84 11.24
C GLY A 91 28.81 4.24 10.74
N ALA A 92 28.60 2.94 10.91
CA ALA A 92 27.42 2.25 10.47
C ALA A 92 26.15 2.70 11.21
N GLY A 93 25.04 2.67 10.49
CA GLY A 93 23.69 2.87 11.02
C GLY A 93 22.71 1.92 10.36
N ALA A 94 21.59 1.65 11.04
CA ALA A 94 20.51 0.87 10.46
C ALA A 94 19.18 1.22 11.10
N VAL A 95 18.12 1.16 10.30
CA VAL A 95 16.73 1.29 10.76
C VAL A 95 16.00 0.00 10.41
N PHE A 96 15.38 -0.59 11.41
CA PHE A 96 14.59 -1.81 11.28
C PHE A 96 13.13 -1.46 11.54
N ARG A 97 12.31 -1.50 10.49
CA ARG A 97 10.87 -1.31 10.61
C ARG A 97 10.17 -2.64 10.81
N THR A 98 9.41 -2.76 11.90
CA THR A 98 8.59 -3.94 12.15
C THR A 98 7.43 -3.98 11.16
N ILE A 99 7.31 -5.08 10.43
CA ILE A 99 6.19 -5.35 9.52
C ILE A 99 5.11 -6.09 10.32
N PRO A 100 3.86 -5.59 10.33
CA PRO A 100 2.79 -6.26 11.06
C PRO A 100 2.58 -7.69 10.57
N SER A 101 2.50 -8.63 11.48
CA SER A 101 2.23 -10.05 11.18
C SER A 101 0.75 -10.34 10.97
N LYS A 102 -0.14 -9.45 11.46
CA LYS A 102 -1.59 -9.61 11.36
C LYS A 102 -2.14 -8.76 10.23
N VAL A 103 -2.81 -9.41 9.28
CA VAL A 103 -3.66 -8.76 8.29
C VAL A 103 -5.00 -8.44 8.93
N LEU A 104 -5.39 -7.17 8.94
CA LEU A 104 -6.69 -6.74 9.46
C LEU A 104 -7.80 -7.07 8.45
N THR A 105 -8.99 -7.35 8.96
CA THR A 105 -10.18 -7.56 8.14
C THR A 105 -10.77 -6.23 7.68
N LEU A 106 -11.63 -6.26 6.66
CA LEU A 106 -12.37 -5.07 6.20
C LEU A 106 -13.25 -4.51 7.32
N GLU A 107 -13.82 -5.36 8.16
CA GLU A 107 -14.61 -4.97 9.33
C GLU A 107 -13.76 -4.27 10.39
N GLU A 108 -12.60 -4.83 10.73
CA GLU A 108 -11.67 -4.22 11.70
C GLU A 108 -11.17 -2.84 11.23
N LEU A 109 -11.08 -2.63 9.92
CA LEU A 109 -10.72 -1.34 9.32
C LEU A 109 -11.91 -0.38 9.17
N ASN A 110 -13.12 -0.80 9.53
CA ASN A 110 -14.35 -0.04 9.30
C ASN A 110 -14.55 0.37 7.82
N CYS A 111 -14.12 -0.47 6.89
CA CYS A 111 -14.31 -0.23 5.48
C CYS A 111 -15.79 -0.26 5.09
N PRO A 112 -16.20 0.58 4.12
CA PRO A 112 -17.54 0.50 3.54
C PRO A 112 -17.85 -0.92 3.02
N LYS A 113 -19.10 -1.35 3.14
CA LYS A 113 -19.55 -2.71 2.72
C LYS A 113 -19.22 -3.02 1.26
N ILE A 114 -19.25 -1.99 0.40
CA ILE A 114 -18.94 -2.12 -1.03
C ILE A 114 -17.54 -2.70 -1.30
N PHE A 115 -16.61 -2.60 -0.34
CA PHE A 115 -15.26 -3.16 -0.52
C PHE A 115 -15.26 -4.68 -0.65
N LYS A 116 -16.22 -5.36 -0.02
CA LYS A 116 -16.43 -6.80 -0.22
C LYS A 116 -16.84 -7.10 -1.65
N ASP A 117 -17.85 -6.39 -2.15
CA ASP A 117 -18.35 -6.56 -3.52
C ASP A 117 -17.24 -6.24 -4.55
N ILE A 118 -16.45 -5.18 -4.29
CA ILE A 118 -15.30 -4.82 -5.13
C ILE A 118 -14.25 -5.95 -5.15
N SER A 119 -14.00 -6.57 -4.00
CA SER A 119 -13.02 -7.66 -3.88
C SER A 119 -13.45 -8.94 -4.61
N GLU A 120 -14.74 -9.09 -4.87
CA GLU A 120 -15.34 -10.27 -5.49
C GLU A 120 -15.61 -10.10 -6.99
N PHE A 121 -15.20 -9.00 -7.61
CA PHE A 121 -15.31 -8.89 -9.07
C PHE A 121 -14.52 -10.01 -9.77
N PRO A 122 -15.09 -10.63 -10.81
CA PRO A 122 -14.45 -11.77 -11.46
C PRO A 122 -13.22 -11.36 -12.28
N ARG A 123 -13.16 -10.11 -12.74
CA ARG A 123 -12.09 -9.56 -13.58
C ARG A 123 -12.15 -8.04 -13.63
N GLY A 124 -11.09 -7.44 -14.13
CA GLY A 124 -10.95 -6.01 -14.29
C GLY A 124 -9.89 -5.44 -13.38
N ILE A 125 -9.79 -4.12 -13.30
CA ILE A 125 -8.81 -3.44 -12.48
C ILE A 125 -9.49 -2.63 -11.38
N VAL A 126 -8.96 -2.78 -10.17
CA VAL A 126 -9.34 -2.03 -8.98
C VAL A 126 -8.12 -1.26 -8.48
N LEU A 127 -8.25 0.04 -8.32
CA LEU A 127 -7.14 0.91 -7.92
C LEU A 127 -7.40 1.49 -6.54
N CYS A 128 -6.41 1.35 -5.66
CA CYS A 128 -6.38 2.01 -4.37
C CYS A 128 -5.33 3.12 -4.42
N THR A 129 -5.75 4.37 -4.21
CA THR A 129 -4.89 5.53 -4.39
C THR A 129 -4.83 6.41 -3.15
N GLY A 130 -3.84 7.27 -3.10
CA GLY A 130 -3.61 8.20 -2.01
C GLY A 130 -2.14 8.46 -1.78
N PRO A 131 -1.79 9.45 -0.95
CA PRO A 131 -0.41 9.75 -0.63
C PRO A 131 0.26 8.60 0.14
N THR A 132 1.58 8.66 0.23
CA THR A 132 2.35 7.74 1.08
C THR A 132 1.85 7.84 2.53
N GLY A 133 1.65 6.70 3.16
CA GLY A 133 1.14 6.65 4.54
C GLY A 133 -0.38 6.80 4.68
N SER A 134 -1.15 6.79 3.58
CA SER A 134 -2.62 6.85 3.63
C SER A 134 -3.30 5.51 3.93
N GLY A 135 -2.53 4.43 4.13
CA GLY A 135 -3.08 3.12 4.48
C GLY A 135 -3.50 2.25 3.30
N LYS A 136 -3.07 2.55 2.07
CA LYS A 136 -3.39 1.77 0.86
C LYS A 136 -3.06 0.30 0.99
N SER A 137 -1.84 -0.01 1.41
CA SER A 137 -1.37 -1.39 1.58
C SER A 137 -2.19 -2.16 2.60
N THR A 138 -2.58 -1.51 3.70
CA THR A 138 -3.43 -2.11 4.73
C THR A 138 -4.81 -2.44 4.18
N THR A 139 -5.41 -1.52 3.44
CA THR A 139 -6.74 -1.72 2.80
C THR A 139 -6.68 -2.84 1.76
N LEU A 140 -5.69 -2.83 0.88
CA LEU A 140 -5.52 -3.89 -0.13
C LEU A 140 -5.24 -5.25 0.49
N ALA A 141 -4.42 -5.31 1.56
CA ALA A 141 -4.20 -6.55 2.29
C ALA A 141 -5.50 -7.10 2.88
N ALA A 142 -6.37 -6.25 3.41
CA ALA A 142 -7.69 -6.65 3.90
C ALA A 142 -8.60 -7.15 2.78
N MET A 143 -8.56 -6.54 1.59
CA MET A 143 -9.32 -6.99 0.43
C MET A 143 -8.81 -8.35 -0.09
N VAL A 144 -7.51 -8.53 -0.19
CA VAL A 144 -6.89 -9.83 -0.54
C VAL A 144 -7.23 -10.90 0.50
N ASN A 145 -7.20 -10.55 1.79
CA ASN A 145 -7.60 -11.48 2.85
C ASN A 145 -9.08 -11.87 2.73
N HIS A 146 -9.96 -10.94 2.38
CA HIS A 146 -11.38 -11.25 2.13
C HIS A 146 -11.54 -12.30 1.02
N VAL A 147 -10.84 -12.14 -0.10
CA VAL A 147 -10.82 -13.14 -1.18
C VAL A 147 -10.25 -14.47 -0.68
N ASN A 148 -9.14 -14.44 0.05
CA ASN A 148 -8.48 -15.63 0.61
C ASN A 148 -9.38 -16.45 1.56
N GLU A 149 -10.30 -15.80 2.25
CA GLU A 149 -11.23 -16.44 3.17
C GLU A 149 -12.48 -17.01 2.48
N ASN A 150 -12.85 -16.46 1.33
CA ASN A 150 -14.16 -16.70 0.72
C ASN A 150 -14.11 -17.43 -0.63
N ASP A 151 -12.98 -17.41 -1.32
CA ASP A 151 -12.83 -17.98 -2.66
C ASP A 151 -11.72 -19.05 -2.71
N TYR A 152 -11.72 -19.88 -3.76
CA TYR A 152 -10.78 -20.99 -4.00
C TYR A 152 -9.87 -20.69 -5.19
N GLY A 153 -9.34 -19.49 -5.28
CA GLY A 153 -8.49 -19.06 -6.39
C GLY A 153 -7.00 -19.06 -6.08
N HIS A 154 -6.23 -18.57 -7.03
CA HIS A 154 -4.80 -18.27 -6.88
C HIS A 154 -4.59 -16.75 -6.88
N ASN A 155 -4.11 -16.23 -5.78
CA ASN A 155 -3.77 -14.80 -5.60
C ASN A 155 -2.26 -14.63 -5.69
N LEU A 156 -1.81 -13.90 -6.68
CA LEU A 156 -0.40 -13.56 -6.87
C LEU A 156 -0.17 -12.09 -6.53
N THR A 157 0.81 -11.80 -5.69
CA THR A 157 1.20 -10.42 -5.41
C THR A 157 2.61 -10.13 -5.90
N VAL A 158 2.83 -8.92 -6.38
CA VAL A 158 4.16 -8.37 -6.71
C VAL A 158 4.32 -7.07 -5.95
N GLU A 159 5.27 -7.03 -5.03
CA GLU A 159 5.42 -5.94 -4.05
C GLU A 159 6.87 -5.48 -3.93
N ASP A 160 7.08 -4.25 -3.48
CA ASP A 160 8.41 -3.66 -3.27
C ASP A 160 8.40 -2.72 -2.05
N PRO A 161 8.57 -3.27 -0.85
CA PRO A 161 8.64 -4.68 -0.44
C PRO A 161 7.26 -5.26 -0.07
N ILE A 162 7.22 -6.55 0.31
CA ILE A 162 6.05 -7.17 0.96
C ILE A 162 5.82 -6.48 2.31
N GLU A 163 4.62 -5.91 2.49
CA GLU A 163 4.25 -5.22 3.75
C GLU A 163 3.42 -6.09 4.69
N PHE A 164 2.69 -7.08 4.16
CA PHE A 164 1.90 -8.03 4.94
C PHE A 164 2.10 -9.44 4.36
N VAL A 165 2.40 -10.39 5.23
CA VAL A 165 2.52 -11.79 4.84
C VAL A 165 1.16 -12.46 5.01
N HIS A 166 0.64 -13.02 3.91
CA HIS A 166 -0.61 -13.77 3.91
C HIS A 166 -0.35 -15.26 4.06
N GLU A 167 -1.10 -15.89 4.95
CA GLU A 167 -1.22 -17.35 4.96
C GLU A 167 -2.27 -17.79 3.93
N SER A 168 -1.96 -18.81 3.12
CA SER A 168 -2.96 -19.43 2.25
C SER A 168 -4.06 -20.07 3.08
N LYS A 169 -5.31 -19.63 2.88
CA LYS A 169 -6.50 -20.15 3.54
C LYS A 169 -7.29 -21.02 2.53
N LYS A 170 -8.32 -20.45 1.93
CA LYS A 170 -9.01 -21.10 0.81
C LYS A 170 -8.28 -20.90 -0.50
N CYS A 171 -7.66 -19.73 -0.69
CA CYS A 171 -6.83 -19.46 -1.85
C CYS A 171 -5.40 -19.98 -1.68
N LEU A 172 -4.76 -20.29 -2.79
CA LEU A 172 -3.31 -20.29 -2.88
C LEU A 172 -2.83 -18.85 -2.97
N ILE A 173 -1.93 -18.43 -2.10
CA ILE A 173 -1.30 -17.09 -2.15
C ILE A 173 0.19 -17.23 -2.40
N ASN A 174 0.66 -16.61 -3.48
CA ASN A 174 2.07 -16.46 -3.78
C ASN A 174 2.45 -14.99 -3.79
N GLN A 175 3.37 -14.59 -2.92
CA GLN A 175 3.85 -13.22 -2.81
C GLN A 175 5.27 -13.12 -3.33
N ARG A 176 5.50 -12.21 -4.28
CA ARG A 176 6.80 -11.98 -4.90
C ARG A 176 7.27 -10.57 -4.58
N GLU A 177 8.43 -10.48 -3.96
CA GLU A 177 9.09 -9.21 -3.65
C GLU A 177 10.12 -8.88 -4.73
N VAL A 178 10.12 -7.62 -5.18
CA VAL A 178 11.15 -7.13 -6.09
C VAL A 178 12.52 -7.15 -5.39
N GLY A 179 13.52 -7.67 -6.06
CA GLY A 179 14.83 -7.95 -5.52
C GLY A 179 15.00 -9.44 -5.17
N PRO A 180 14.46 -9.90 -4.05
CA PRO A 180 14.62 -11.32 -3.64
C PRO A 180 13.96 -12.34 -4.56
N HIS A 181 12.78 -12.03 -5.14
CA HIS A 181 11.96 -13.00 -5.84
C HIS A 181 11.72 -12.68 -7.32
N THR A 182 11.99 -11.48 -7.74
CA THR A 182 11.88 -11.01 -9.13
C THR A 182 12.76 -9.79 -9.33
N LEU A 183 13.21 -9.56 -10.55
CA LEU A 183 14.08 -8.42 -10.86
C LEU A 183 13.33 -7.11 -11.05
N SER A 184 12.04 -7.16 -11.36
CA SER A 184 11.21 -5.96 -11.58
C SER A 184 9.72 -6.31 -11.54
N PHE A 185 8.87 -5.29 -11.38
CA PHE A 185 7.41 -5.43 -11.52
C PHE A 185 7.04 -5.96 -12.90
N SER A 186 7.62 -5.42 -13.96
CA SER A 186 7.32 -5.82 -15.34
C SER A 186 7.68 -7.28 -15.62
N ASN A 187 8.84 -7.74 -15.15
CA ASN A 187 9.23 -9.15 -15.29
C ASN A 187 8.27 -10.08 -14.56
N ALA A 188 7.90 -9.73 -13.34
CA ALA A 188 6.96 -10.52 -12.55
C ALA A 188 5.58 -10.57 -13.20
N LEU A 189 5.07 -9.45 -13.72
CA LEU A 189 3.75 -9.39 -14.37
C LEU A 189 3.71 -10.17 -15.70
N ARG A 190 4.79 -10.12 -16.50
CA ARG A 190 4.87 -10.96 -17.71
C ARG A 190 4.83 -12.45 -17.37
N SER A 191 5.49 -12.85 -16.29
CA SER A 191 5.45 -14.22 -15.81
C SER A 191 4.08 -14.59 -15.26
N ALA A 192 3.47 -13.67 -14.50
CA ALA A 192 2.20 -13.87 -13.82
C ALA A 192 1.09 -14.41 -14.72
N LEU A 193 1.00 -13.93 -15.96
CA LEU A 193 -0.01 -14.40 -16.93
C LEU A 193 0.09 -15.90 -17.29
N ARG A 194 1.21 -16.54 -16.94
CA ARG A 194 1.45 -17.97 -17.13
C ARG A 194 1.47 -18.78 -15.83
N GLU A 195 1.20 -18.13 -14.72
CA GLU A 195 1.21 -18.75 -13.40
C GLU A 195 -0.19 -19.13 -12.90
N ASP A 196 -1.18 -19.07 -13.79
CA ASP A 196 -2.59 -19.40 -13.52
C ASP A 196 -3.19 -18.59 -12.35
N PRO A 197 -3.02 -17.26 -12.32
CA PRO A 197 -3.61 -16.44 -11.26
C PRO A 197 -5.07 -16.11 -11.58
N ASP A 198 -5.89 -15.99 -10.53
CA ASP A 198 -7.22 -15.39 -10.59
C ASP A 198 -7.17 -13.92 -10.21
N VAL A 199 -6.38 -13.61 -9.20
CA VAL A 199 -6.15 -12.25 -8.67
C VAL A 199 -4.68 -11.91 -8.71
N VAL A 200 -4.36 -10.73 -9.21
CA VAL A 200 -2.99 -10.18 -9.24
C VAL A 200 -2.97 -8.85 -8.51
N LEU A 201 -2.14 -8.74 -7.49
CA LEU A 201 -1.87 -7.47 -6.82
C LEU A 201 -0.54 -6.90 -7.31
N VAL A 202 -0.57 -5.67 -7.80
CA VAL A 202 0.60 -4.88 -8.20
C VAL A 202 0.80 -3.80 -7.14
N GLY A 203 1.84 -3.96 -6.34
CA GLY A 203 2.09 -3.11 -5.16
C GLY A 203 2.19 -1.63 -5.49
N GLU A 204 2.72 -1.28 -6.66
CA GLU A 204 2.76 0.09 -7.16
C GLU A 204 2.87 0.14 -8.69
N MET A 205 2.06 0.98 -9.32
CA MET A 205 2.06 1.19 -10.77
C MET A 205 2.74 2.53 -11.10
N ARG A 206 4.06 2.51 -11.26
CA ARG A 206 4.88 3.72 -11.49
C ARG A 206 5.15 4.03 -12.95
N ASP A 207 5.40 3.01 -13.75
CA ASP A 207 5.91 3.14 -15.10
C ASP A 207 4.92 2.62 -16.14
N LEU A 208 5.12 3.07 -17.37
CA LEU A 208 4.27 2.73 -18.52
C LEU A 208 4.16 1.23 -18.73
N GLU A 209 5.26 0.50 -18.63
CA GLU A 209 5.27 -0.94 -18.91
C GLU A 209 4.48 -1.73 -17.88
N THR A 210 4.64 -1.40 -16.59
CA THR A 210 3.87 -2.00 -15.49
C THR A 210 2.37 -1.73 -15.66
N ILE A 211 2.00 -0.50 -15.98
CA ILE A 211 0.59 -0.11 -16.21
C ILE A 211 0.03 -0.85 -17.42
N ARG A 212 0.77 -0.94 -18.53
CA ARG A 212 0.34 -1.68 -19.74
C ARG A 212 0.07 -3.15 -19.43
N LEU A 213 0.97 -3.80 -18.71
CA LEU A 213 0.84 -5.22 -18.32
C LEU A 213 -0.34 -5.43 -17.36
N ALA A 214 -0.55 -4.52 -16.41
CA ALA A 214 -1.70 -4.58 -15.50
C ALA A 214 -3.03 -4.44 -16.25
N LEU A 215 -3.14 -3.51 -17.18
CA LEU A 215 -4.32 -3.35 -18.04
C LEU A 215 -4.56 -4.59 -18.91
N THR A 216 -3.51 -5.15 -19.49
CA THR A 216 -3.60 -6.39 -20.29
C THR A 216 -4.09 -7.55 -19.44
N ALA A 217 -3.58 -7.72 -18.22
CA ALA A 217 -4.06 -8.76 -17.30
C ALA A 217 -5.54 -8.59 -16.96
N ALA A 218 -5.98 -7.36 -16.72
CA ALA A 218 -7.38 -7.05 -16.43
C ALA A 218 -8.31 -7.34 -17.63
N GLU A 219 -7.88 -7.05 -18.85
CA GLU A 219 -8.64 -7.36 -20.07
C GLU A 219 -8.73 -8.86 -20.35
N THR A 220 -7.68 -9.59 -20.01
CA THR A 220 -7.58 -11.03 -20.33
C THR A 220 -8.20 -11.95 -19.26
N GLY A 221 -8.96 -11.40 -18.33
CA GLY A 221 -9.81 -12.17 -17.44
C GLY A 221 -9.37 -12.25 -15.99
N HIS A 222 -8.34 -11.49 -15.58
CA HIS A 222 -7.83 -11.45 -14.21
C HIS A 222 -8.43 -10.27 -13.44
N LEU A 223 -8.62 -10.42 -12.13
CA LEU A 223 -8.87 -9.30 -11.23
C LEU A 223 -7.51 -8.73 -10.80
N VAL A 224 -7.27 -7.48 -11.13
CA VAL A 224 -6.02 -6.78 -10.82
C VAL A 224 -6.27 -5.72 -9.75
N PHE A 225 -5.53 -5.80 -8.65
CA PHE A 225 -5.42 -4.72 -7.67
C PHE A 225 -4.13 -3.94 -7.89
N GLY A 226 -4.21 -2.63 -7.88
CA GLY A 226 -3.02 -1.78 -8.03
C GLY A 226 -3.08 -0.53 -7.16
N THR A 227 -1.93 0.11 -6.97
CA THR A 227 -1.84 1.39 -6.27
C THR A 227 -1.21 2.48 -7.12
N LEU A 228 -1.67 3.72 -6.88
CA LEU A 228 -1.06 4.95 -7.35
C LEU A 228 -1.06 5.99 -6.21
N HIS A 229 -0.32 7.08 -6.39
CA HIS A 229 -0.23 8.17 -5.40
C HIS A 229 -1.15 9.36 -5.70
N THR A 230 -2.15 9.18 -6.51
CA THR A 230 -3.13 10.22 -6.86
C THR A 230 -4.15 10.45 -5.75
N SER A 231 -4.73 11.65 -5.71
CA SER A 231 -5.62 12.07 -4.63
C SER A 231 -7.12 11.98 -4.95
N SER A 232 -7.49 11.57 -6.16
CA SER A 232 -8.89 11.40 -6.58
C SER A 232 -9.01 10.37 -7.70
N ALA A 233 -10.21 9.86 -7.92
CA ALA A 233 -10.51 8.96 -9.01
C ALA A 233 -10.28 9.61 -10.38
N ALA A 234 -10.69 10.86 -10.55
CA ALA A 234 -10.46 11.62 -11.79
C ALA A 234 -8.97 11.78 -12.11
N LYS A 235 -8.16 12.19 -11.12
CA LYS A 235 -6.70 12.30 -11.27
C LYS A 235 -6.04 10.95 -11.54
N THR A 236 -6.60 9.88 -11.02
CA THR A 236 -6.10 8.52 -11.26
C THR A 236 -6.26 8.12 -12.71
N VAL A 237 -7.42 8.35 -13.29
CA VAL A 237 -7.69 8.09 -14.72
C VAL A 237 -6.76 8.90 -15.59
N ASP A 238 -6.64 10.19 -15.34
CA ASP A 238 -5.72 11.08 -16.08
C ASP A 238 -4.27 10.60 -15.97
N ARG A 239 -3.82 10.23 -14.78
CA ARG A 239 -2.45 9.75 -14.55
C ARG A 239 -2.14 8.50 -15.34
N ILE A 240 -3.05 7.55 -15.40
CA ILE A 240 -2.86 6.31 -16.17
C ILE A 240 -2.76 6.62 -17.66
N VAL A 241 -3.63 7.46 -18.19
CA VAL A 241 -3.63 7.82 -19.62
C VAL A 241 -2.40 8.64 -19.98
N ASP A 242 -1.98 9.55 -19.10
CA ASP A 242 -0.90 10.50 -19.38
C ASP A 242 0.49 9.88 -19.44
N VAL A 243 0.72 8.70 -18.86
CA VAL A 243 2.02 8.01 -19.02
C VAL A 243 2.23 7.45 -20.42
N PHE A 244 1.18 7.31 -21.21
CA PHE A 244 1.26 6.77 -22.58
C PHE A 244 1.55 7.88 -23.62
N PRO A 245 2.24 7.53 -24.73
CA PRO A 245 2.39 8.43 -25.85
C PRO A 245 1.05 8.90 -26.41
N ALA A 246 1.01 10.09 -26.98
CA ALA A 246 -0.21 10.71 -27.52
C ALA A 246 -0.96 9.80 -28.51
N ALA A 247 -0.24 9.06 -29.35
CA ALA A 247 -0.82 8.14 -30.32
C ALA A 247 -1.55 6.94 -29.71
N GLU A 248 -1.25 6.59 -28.45
CA GLU A 248 -1.85 5.45 -27.75
C GLU A 248 -2.96 5.84 -26.77
N LYS A 249 -3.11 7.12 -26.44
CA LYS A 249 -4.03 7.58 -25.38
C LYS A 249 -5.48 7.20 -25.61
N GLU A 250 -5.96 7.27 -26.84
CA GLU A 250 -7.33 6.89 -27.18
C GLU A 250 -7.57 5.38 -26.94
N MET A 251 -6.63 4.55 -27.37
CA MET A 251 -6.68 3.12 -27.12
C MET A 251 -6.64 2.81 -25.63
N VAL A 252 -5.80 3.48 -24.85
CA VAL A 252 -5.68 3.29 -23.40
C VAL A 252 -6.98 3.70 -22.71
N ARG A 253 -7.62 4.80 -23.10
CA ARG A 253 -8.94 5.18 -22.58
C ARG A 253 -9.99 4.10 -22.86
N SER A 254 -9.99 3.53 -24.04
CA SER A 254 -10.89 2.43 -24.39
C SER A 254 -10.64 1.20 -23.52
N MET A 255 -9.38 0.78 -23.40
CA MET A 255 -8.99 -0.36 -22.54
C MET A 255 -9.40 -0.11 -21.07
N LEU A 256 -9.09 1.06 -20.54
CA LEU A 256 -9.40 1.43 -19.17
C LEU A 256 -10.92 1.49 -18.94
N SER A 257 -11.68 2.03 -19.89
CA SER A 257 -13.14 2.10 -19.80
C SER A 257 -13.79 0.72 -19.69
N GLU A 258 -13.23 -0.28 -20.36
CA GLU A 258 -13.73 -1.65 -20.31
C GLU A 258 -13.27 -2.40 -19.05
N SER A 259 -12.07 -2.12 -18.57
CA SER A 259 -11.42 -2.89 -17.50
C SER A 259 -11.62 -2.31 -16.11
N LEU A 260 -11.82 -1.00 -15.96
CA LEU A 260 -11.91 -0.36 -14.65
C LEU A 260 -13.19 -0.75 -13.91
N ARG A 261 -13.03 -1.30 -12.71
CA ARG A 261 -14.13 -1.69 -11.82
C ARG A 261 -14.35 -0.71 -10.70
N ALA A 262 -13.29 -0.25 -10.08
CA ALA A 262 -13.35 0.72 -8.98
C ALA A 262 -12.06 1.51 -8.83
N VAL A 263 -12.18 2.73 -8.32
CA VAL A 263 -11.08 3.51 -7.76
C VAL A 263 -11.46 3.92 -6.35
N ILE A 264 -10.59 3.56 -5.40
CA ILE A 264 -10.71 3.91 -3.99
C ILE A 264 -9.58 4.88 -3.68
N SER A 265 -9.90 6.16 -3.51
CA SER A 265 -8.93 7.16 -3.09
C SER A 265 -9.03 7.37 -1.59
N GLN A 266 -7.94 7.19 -0.87
CA GLN A 266 -7.91 7.09 0.58
C GLN A 266 -6.99 8.12 1.22
N THR A 267 -7.46 8.72 2.30
CA THR A 267 -6.65 9.50 3.24
C THR A 267 -6.90 9.05 4.68
N LEU A 268 -5.95 9.31 5.57
CA LEU A 268 -6.07 9.00 6.99
C LEU A 268 -6.21 10.30 7.80
N LEU A 269 -7.19 10.31 8.70
CA LEU A 269 -7.42 11.41 9.63
C LEU A 269 -7.24 10.93 11.07
N LYS A 270 -6.84 11.83 11.96
CA LYS A 270 -6.82 11.56 13.40
C LYS A 270 -8.24 11.41 13.91
N THR A 271 -8.45 10.40 14.75
CA THR A 271 -9.73 10.24 15.45
C THR A 271 -9.92 11.36 16.46
N LYS A 272 -11.18 11.75 16.69
CA LYS A 272 -11.52 12.86 17.60
C LYS A 272 -11.05 12.63 19.03
N ASP A 273 -11.02 11.37 19.47
CA ASP A 273 -10.54 10.97 20.78
C ASP A 273 -9.00 10.91 20.88
N GLY A 274 -8.29 11.12 19.76
CA GLY A 274 -6.83 11.09 19.70
C GLY A 274 -6.19 9.72 19.85
N THR A 275 -6.96 8.62 19.85
CA THR A 275 -6.46 7.27 20.09
C THR A 275 -5.92 6.56 18.85
N GLY A 276 -6.18 7.09 17.64
CA GLY A 276 -5.77 6.45 16.41
C GLY A 276 -6.05 7.28 15.17
N ARG A 277 -6.16 6.58 14.05
CA ARG A 277 -6.49 7.15 12.74
C ARG A 277 -7.63 6.38 12.11
N ILE A 278 -8.42 7.06 11.30
CA ILE A 278 -9.52 6.49 10.53
C ILE A 278 -9.37 6.90 9.07
N ALA A 279 -9.71 5.99 8.16
CA ALA A 279 -9.66 6.26 6.73
C ALA A 279 -10.92 6.98 6.25
N ALA A 280 -10.74 7.95 5.37
CA ALA A 280 -11.81 8.52 4.55
C ALA A 280 -11.56 8.17 3.08
N HIS A 281 -12.63 7.91 2.34
CA HIS A 281 -12.56 7.39 0.99
C HIS A 281 -13.43 8.19 0.02
N GLU A 282 -12.87 8.46 -1.17
CA GLU A 282 -13.64 8.64 -2.39
C GLU A 282 -13.75 7.28 -3.08
N ILE A 283 -14.96 6.89 -3.47
CA ILE A 283 -15.22 5.60 -4.11
C ILE A 283 -15.91 5.84 -5.44
N MET A 284 -15.26 5.43 -6.53
CA MET A 284 -15.81 5.42 -7.87
C MET A 284 -15.99 3.98 -8.34
N ILE A 285 -17.15 3.66 -8.87
CA ILE A 285 -17.47 2.36 -9.45
C ILE A 285 -17.58 2.50 -10.97
N GLY A 286 -17.06 1.52 -11.71
CA GLY A 286 -17.08 1.48 -13.17
C GLY A 286 -18.46 1.20 -13.76
N THR A 287 -19.42 2.06 -13.48
CA THR A 287 -20.76 2.03 -14.09
C THR A 287 -20.69 2.39 -15.57
N PRO A 288 -21.71 2.08 -16.38
CA PRO A 288 -21.77 2.52 -17.79
C PRO A 288 -21.54 4.02 -17.97
N ALA A 289 -22.09 4.85 -17.07
CA ALA A 289 -21.88 6.30 -17.11
C ALA A 289 -20.41 6.69 -16.90
N ILE A 290 -19.76 6.12 -15.89
CA ILE A 290 -18.33 6.35 -15.62
C ILE A 290 -17.46 5.88 -16.78
N ARG A 291 -17.70 4.69 -17.30
CA ARG A 291 -16.97 4.15 -18.45
C ARG A 291 -17.06 5.05 -19.68
N ASN A 292 -18.25 5.60 -19.95
CA ASN A 292 -18.45 6.52 -21.05
C ASN A 292 -17.67 7.81 -20.87
N LEU A 293 -17.63 8.37 -19.67
CA LEU A 293 -16.83 9.56 -19.36
C LEU A 293 -15.32 9.31 -19.57
N ILE A 294 -14.83 8.13 -19.24
CA ILE A 294 -13.44 7.74 -19.50
C ILE A 294 -13.16 7.68 -21.00
N ARG A 295 -14.01 6.97 -21.74
CA ARG A 295 -13.87 6.77 -23.18
C ARG A 295 -13.89 8.08 -23.95
N GLU A 296 -14.77 9.00 -23.58
CA GLU A 296 -14.94 10.30 -24.23
C GLU A 296 -13.98 11.38 -23.69
N ASN A 297 -13.05 11.05 -22.81
CA ASN A 297 -12.15 12.01 -22.17
C ASN A 297 -12.87 13.16 -21.44
N LYS A 298 -14.01 12.85 -20.80
CA LYS A 298 -14.79 13.80 -20.01
C LYS A 298 -14.58 13.62 -18.51
N VAL A 299 -13.32 13.51 -18.12
CA VAL A 299 -12.92 13.23 -16.74
C VAL A 299 -13.41 14.28 -15.75
N ALA A 300 -13.49 15.54 -16.17
CA ALA A 300 -14.03 16.64 -15.34
C ALA A 300 -15.47 16.41 -14.86
N GLN A 301 -16.26 15.59 -15.55
CA GLN A 301 -17.64 15.27 -15.19
C GLN A 301 -17.76 14.09 -14.21
N MET A 302 -16.65 13.39 -13.91
CA MET A 302 -16.65 12.22 -13.02
C MET A 302 -17.09 12.58 -11.59
N TYR A 303 -16.68 13.72 -11.09
CA TYR A 303 -17.03 14.16 -9.74
C TYR A 303 -18.54 14.20 -9.55
N SER A 304 -19.28 14.76 -10.50
CA SER A 304 -20.75 14.81 -10.44
C SER A 304 -21.37 13.41 -10.51
N ALA A 305 -20.83 12.53 -11.33
CA ALA A 305 -21.28 11.14 -11.42
C ALA A 305 -21.03 10.36 -10.12
N ILE A 306 -19.90 10.58 -9.46
CA ILE A 306 -19.60 9.99 -8.15
C ILE A 306 -20.56 10.54 -7.09
N GLN A 307 -20.77 11.86 -7.07
CA GLN A 307 -21.63 12.54 -6.10
C GLN A 307 -23.08 12.03 -6.12
N THR A 308 -23.58 11.68 -7.29
CA THR A 308 -24.95 11.18 -7.49
C THR A 308 -25.04 9.65 -7.53
N GLY A 309 -23.93 8.94 -7.41
CA GLY A 309 -23.85 7.48 -7.52
C GLY A 309 -23.96 6.73 -6.18
N GLN A 310 -24.54 7.30 -5.17
CA GLN A 310 -24.65 6.68 -3.82
C GLN A 310 -25.40 5.35 -3.83
N ASN A 311 -26.38 5.20 -4.71
CA ASN A 311 -27.17 3.98 -4.85
C ASN A 311 -26.36 2.75 -5.28
N VAL A 312 -25.20 2.94 -5.91
CA VAL A 312 -24.28 1.87 -6.31
C VAL A 312 -23.02 1.82 -5.43
N GLY A 313 -23.00 2.57 -4.34
CA GLY A 313 -21.89 2.59 -3.38
C GLY A 313 -20.81 3.64 -3.65
N MET A 314 -21.01 4.54 -4.62
CA MET A 314 -20.09 5.66 -4.85
C MET A 314 -20.27 6.74 -3.79
N GLN A 315 -19.19 7.42 -3.47
CA GLN A 315 -19.18 8.60 -2.60
C GLN A 315 -18.00 9.50 -2.95
N THR A 316 -18.18 10.81 -2.77
CA THR A 316 -17.08 11.76 -2.78
C THR A 316 -16.35 11.74 -1.44
N LEU A 317 -15.12 12.22 -1.41
CA LEU A 317 -14.37 12.38 -0.16
C LEU A 317 -15.12 13.27 0.83
N ASP A 318 -15.67 14.41 0.36
CA ASP A 318 -16.38 15.34 1.21
C ASP A 318 -17.67 14.74 1.81
N GLN A 319 -18.39 13.91 1.07
CA GLN A 319 -19.55 13.16 1.60
C GLN A 319 -19.14 12.22 2.73
N ASN A 320 -18.03 11.51 2.56
CA ASN A 320 -17.52 10.63 3.61
C ASN A 320 -17.00 11.40 4.82
N LEU A 321 -16.29 12.50 4.60
CA LEU A 321 -15.83 13.37 5.68
C LEU A 321 -17.00 13.93 6.51
N LEU A 322 -18.08 14.36 5.87
CA LEU A 322 -19.30 14.82 6.56
C LEU A 322 -19.92 13.71 7.41
N ASP A 323 -19.98 12.49 6.90
CA ASP A 323 -20.47 11.34 7.67
C ASP A 323 -19.60 11.07 8.90
N LEU A 324 -18.27 11.07 8.75
CA LEU A 324 -17.34 10.87 9.85
C LEU A 324 -17.48 11.94 10.94
N VAL A 325 -17.69 13.20 10.56
CA VAL A 325 -17.94 14.30 11.51
C VAL A 325 -19.29 14.12 12.21
N ARG A 326 -20.35 13.78 11.47
CA ARG A 326 -21.70 13.51 12.06
C ARG A 326 -21.68 12.37 13.05
N ARG A 327 -20.91 11.33 12.77
CA ARG A 327 -20.71 10.18 13.67
C ARG A 327 -19.76 10.47 14.83
N ASN A 328 -19.25 11.69 14.92
CA ASN A 328 -18.33 12.14 15.97
C ASN A 328 -17.00 11.36 16.01
N LEU A 329 -16.56 10.78 14.89
CA LEU A 329 -15.33 10.03 14.77
C LEU A 329 -14.13 10.91 14.43
N VAL A 330 -14.37 12.03 13.72
CA VAL A 330 -13.38 13.00 13.30
C VAL A 330 -13.86 14.40 13.66
N SER A 331 -12.94 15.30 14.04
CA SER A 331 -13.30 16.69 14.27
C SER A 331 -13.58 17.42 12.94
N SER A 332 -14.44 18.46 12.98
CA SER A 332 -14.71 19.31 11.82
C SER A 332 -13.43 19.94 11.26
N ASN A 333 -12.48 20.29 12.12
CA ASN A 333 -11.21 20.92 11.75
C ASN A 333 -10.30 19.94 10.98
N GLU A 334 -10.18 18.69 11.44
CA GLU A 334 -9.44 17.64 10.72
C GLU A 334 -10.08 17.36 9.35
N ALA A 335 -11.40 17.23 9.29
CA ALA A 335 -12.11 17.00 8.03
C ALA A 335 -11.91 18.17 7.05
N ARG A 336 -11.97 19.41 7.54
CA ARG A 336 -11.75 20.61 6.73
C ARG A 336 -10.38 20.63 6.04
N ASN A 337 -9.33 20.16 6.72
CA ASN A 337 -7.99 20.12 6.15
C ASN A 337 -7.91 19.25 4.89
N GLU A 338 -8.65 18.15 4.86
CA GLU A 338 -8.67 17.19 3.76
C GLU A 338 -9.76 17.46 2.71
N ALA A 339 -10.77 18.27 3.05
CA ALA A 339 -11.91 18.51 2.20
C ALA A 339 -11.59 19.31 0.93
N ALA A 340 -12.24 18.97 -0.18
CA ALA A 340 -12.24 19.77 -1.39
C ALA A 340 -13.01 21.09 -1.20
N ASN A 341 -14.19 21.02 -0.58
CA ASN A 341 -14.96 22.18 -0.18
C ASN A 341 -14.84 22.43 1.33
N LYS A 342 -13.91 23.30 1.69
CA LYS A 342 -13.62 23.61 3.10
C LYS A 342 -14.74 24.33 3.82
N ASP A 343 -15.60 25.05 3.09
CA ASP A 343 -16.69 25.82 3.68
C ASP A 343 -17.83 24.93 4.19
N ALA A 344 -17.90 23.69 3.73
CA ALA A 344 -18.84 22.71 4.27
C ALA A 344 -18.50 22.24 5.70
N PHE A 345 -17.32 22.58 6.20
CA PHE A 345 -16.81 22.18 7.52
C PHE A 345 -16.48 23.44 8.34
N PRO A 346 -17.45 24.01 9.08
CA PRO A 346 -17.19 25.15 9.95
C PRO A 346 -16.21 24.77 11.05
N GLY A 347 -15.25 25.67 11.31
CA GLY A 347 -14.20 25.51 12.33
C GLY A 347 -14.73 25.75 13.74
#